data_51143931b2aa02f22c2a309cdde99093
#
_entry.id   51143931b2aa02f22c2a309cdde99093
#
_cell.length_a   1.000
_cell.length_b   1.000
_cell.length_c   1.000
_cell.angle_alpha   90.00
_cell.angle_beta   90.00
_cell.angle_gamma   90.00
#
_symmetry.space_group_name_H-M   'P 1'
#
loop_
_entity.id
_entity.type
_entity.pdbx_description
1 polymer ?
#
loop_
_entity_poly.entity_id
_entity_poly.type
_entity_poly.pdbx_seq_one_letter_code
_entity_poly.pdbx_strand_id
1 'polypeptide(L)'
;MGIIKTKGLIISENKMGDYDKMVTLLTPSGKIGCAAKGARRPKSLLMAGTQFFCFGEYLIFKGNNSFNMNSCDTIEIFYNLRTDLDKLNCAVELCKIVDKVTFENQNTYKILQLLLNTLYMISETDKNIELIKSVFKLRLLCLLGFMPKIDKCVNCNDNDKIAFFSIVDNGFKCINCGKIDKSAISISATTVDAIRFIVKAPAKKIFSFDLPDESLRELSLISKVYLDEKLELE
;
A
#
# COMPACT_ATOMS: atom_id res chain seq x y z
N MET A 1 25.03 11.62 -17.16
CA MET A 1 25.34 10.32 -16.51
C MET A 1 25.57 10.56 -15.03
N GLY A 2 24.96 9.80 -14.14
CA GLY A 2 25.06 10.01 -12.69
C GLY A 2 24.89 8.71 -11.90
N ILE A 3 25.35 8.73 -10.65
CA ILE A 3 25.15 7.65 -9.70
C ILE A 3 24.07 8.10 -8.69
N ILE A 4 23.07 7.26 -8.47
CA ILE A 4 22.03 7.46 -7.48
C ILE A 4 22.24 6.44 -6.36
N LYS A 5 22.42 6.92 -5.13
CA LYS A 5 22.40 6.09 -3.95
C LYS A 5 21.07 6.33 -3.21
N THR A 6 20.27 5.28 -3.05
CA THR A 6 18.92 5.39 -2.45
C THR A 6 18.51 4.14 -1.70
N LYS A 7 17.70 4.31 -0.68
CA LYS A 7 16.96 3.17 -0.10
C LYS A 7 15.70 2.92 -0.92
N GLY A 8 15.28 1.65 -1.00
CA GLY A 8 14.06 1.32 -1.71
C GLY A 8 13.63 -0.13 -1.49
N LEU A 9 12.43 -0.43 -1.94
CA LEU A 9 11.79 -1.74 -1.88
C LEU A 9 11.57 -2.26 -3.31
N ILE A 10 11.98 -3.49 -3.60
CA ILE A 10 11.64 -4.17 -4.86
C ILE A 10 10.16 -4.54 -4.84
N ILE A 11 9.36 -3.88 -5.67
CA ILE A 11 7.91 -4.09 -5.79
C ILE A 11 7.49 -4.85 -7.04
N SER A 12 8.43 -5.14 -7.94
CA SER A 12 8.23 -6.01 -9.10
C SER A 12 9.57 -6.54 -9.61
N GLU A 13 9.58 -7.78 -10.11
CA GLU A 13 10.73 -8.36 -10.78
C GLU A 13 10.30 -9.19 -11.99
N ASN A 14 11.01 -9.02 -13.09
CA ASN A 14 10.81 -9.78 -14.32
C ASN A 14 12.15 -10.32 -14.84
N LYS A 15 12.12 -11.53 -15.37
CA LYS A 15 13.29 -12.12 -16.03
C LYS A 15 13.58 -11.36 -17.33
N MET A 16 14.85 -11.07 -17.58
CA MET A 16 15.32 -10.45 -18.81
C MET A 16 16.54 -11.23 -19.34
N GLY A 17 16.39 -11.83 -20.51
CA GLY A 17 17.40 -12.73 -21.06
C GLY A 17 17.75 -13.89 -20.11
N ASP A 18 18.98 -14.43 -20.24
CA ASP A 18 19.38 -15.64 -19.52
C ASP A 18 19.73 -15.37 -18.05
N TYR A 19 20.39 -14.24 -17.76
CA TYR A 19 20.98 -13.98 -16.46
C TYR A 19 20.56 -12.67 -15.81
N ASP A 20 19.79 -11.84 -16.51
CA ASP A 20 19.43 -10.51 -16.06
C ASP A 20 18.00 -10.48 -15.47
N LYS A 21 17.71 -9.43 -14.73
CA LYS A 21 16.36 -9.06 -14.27
C LYS A 21 16.06 -7.61 -14.62
N MET A 22 14.81 -7.32 -14.90
CA MET A 22 14.24 -5.98 -14.80
C MET A 22 13.49 -5.90 -13.49
N VAL A 23 13.79 -4.93 -12.65
CA VAL A 23 13.15 -4.71 -11.36
C VAL A 23 12.53 -3.33 -11.27
N THR A 24 11.39 -3.23 -10.57
CA THR A 24 10.82 -1.95 -10.18
C THR A 24 11.15 -1.70 -8.72
N LEU A 25 11.91 -0.64 -8.46
CA LEU A 25 12.32 -0.20 -7.14
C LEU A 25 11.47 1.00 -6.71
N LEU A 26 10.71 0.87 -5.64
CA LEU A 26 10.03 1.99 -4.99
C LEU A 26 10.99 2.67 -4.03
N THR A 27 11.30 3.94 -4.30
CA THR A 27 12.21 4.77 -3.50
C THR A 27 11.46 5.93 -2.83
N PRO A 28 12.05 6.71 -1.93
CA PRO A 28 11.44 7.94 -1.42
C PRO A 28 11.12 9.00 -2.48
N SER A 29 11.81 8.95 -3.63
CA SER A 29 11.71 9.94 -4.72
C SER A 29 10.97 9.43 -5.95
N GLY A 30 10.18 8.36 -5.79
CA GLY A 30 9.42 7.74 -6.86
C GLY A 30 9.85 6.31 -7.19
N LYS A 31 9.18 5.68 -8.14
CA LYS A 31 9.59 4.36 -8.61
C LYS A 31 10.64 4.46 -9.71
N ILE A 32 11.54 3.50 -9.77
CA ILE A 32 12.61 3.40 -10.75
C ILE A 32 12.57 2.01 -11.38
N GLY A 33 12.39 1.94 -12.70
CA GLY A 33 12.62 0.72 -13.47
C GLY A 33 14.11 0.53 -13.72
N CYS A 34 14.70 -0.56 -13.22
CA CYS A 34 16.15 -0.75 -13.22
C CYS A 34 16.55 -2.12 -13.73
N ALA A 35 17.53 -2.18 -14.64
CA ALA A 35 18.12 -3.43 -15.09
C ALA A 35 19.17 -3.92 -14.08
N ALA A 36 19.02 -5.14 -13.60
CA ALA A 36 19.98 -5.82 -12.73
C ALA A 36 20.72 -6.89 -13.54
N LYS A 37 21.84 -6.50 -14.16
CA LYS A 37 22.63 -7.36 -15.03
C LYS A 37 23.32 -8.46 -14.25
N GLY A 38 23.23 -9.70 -14.73
CA GLY A 38 23.82 -10.86 -14.08
C GLY A 38 23.18 -11.24 -12.73
N ALA A 39 22.04 -10.65 -12.34
CA ALA A 39 21.41 -10.89 -11.05
C ALA A 39 20.98 -12.36 -10.85
N ARG A 40 20.82 -13.13 -11.93
CA ARG A 40 20.45 -14.55 -11.90
C ARG A 40 21.65 -15.50 -12.04
N ARG A 41 22.87 -14.99 -12.17
CA ARG A 41 24.06 -15.83 -12.19
C ARG A 41 24.33 -16.44 -10.82
N PRO A 42 24.80 -17.68 -10.74
CA PRO A 42 25.29 -18.25 -9.49
C PRO A 42 26.35 -17.32 -8.85
N LYS A 43 26.27 -17.09 -7.55
CA LYS A 43 27.15 -16.22 -6.77
C LYS A 43 27.08 -14.72 -7.12
N SER A 44 26.02 -14.26 -7.81
CA SER A 44 25.81 -12.84 -8.05
C SER A 44 25.55 -12.09 -6.76
N LEU A 45 26.24 -10.98 -6.53
CA LEU A 45 26.01 -10.09 -5.39
C LEU A 45 24.65 -9.40 -5.46
N LEU A 46 24.04 -9.32 -6.66
CA LEU A 46 22.71 -8.75 -6.87
C LEU A 46 21.58 -9.74 -6.62
N MET A 47 21.88 -11.05 -6.46
CA MET A 47 20.85 -12.10 -6.41
C MET A 47 19.85 -11.88 -5.25
N ALA A 48 20.34 -11.64 -4.06
CA ALA A 48 19.49 -11.46 -2.86
C ALA A 48 18.74 -10.12 -2.92
N GLY A 49 19.45 -9.04 -3.19
CA GLY A 49 18.89 -7.68 -3.16
C GLY A 49 17.92 -7.35 -4.29
N THR A 50 17.85 -8.19 -5.34
CA THR A 50 16.89 -8.03 -6.45
C THR A 50 15.69 -8.97 -6.37
N GLN A 51 15.49 -9.63 -5.24
CA GLN A 51 14.28 -10.43 -5.01
C GLN A 51 13.09 -9.53 -4.70
N PHE A 52 11.91 -9.97 -5.10
CA PHE A 52 10.67 -9.31 -4.73
C PHE A 52 10.56 -9.17 -3.20
N PHE A 53 10.05 -8.05 -2.70
CA PHE A 53 9.99 -7.62 -1.30
C PHE A 53 11.34 -7.34 -0.63
N CYS A 54 12.46 -7.33 -1.36
CA CYS A 54 13.73 -6.93 -0.76
C CYS A 54 13.77 -5.41 -0.54
N PHE A 55 13.94 -4.99 0.69
CA PHE A 55 14.25 -3.61 1.08
C PHE A 55 15.74 -3.48 1.35
N GLY A 56 16.38 -2.49 0.74
CA GLY A 56 17.82 -2.31 0.84
C GLY A 56 18.28 -0.91 0.45
N GLU A 57 19.59 -0.73 0.47
CA GLU A 57 20.29 0.43 -0.08
C GLU A 57 20.86 0.07 -1.43
N TYR A 58 20.52 0.83 -2.46
CA TYR A 58 20.84 0.54 -3.86
C TYR A 58 21.73 1.62 -4.45
N LEU A 59 22.76 1.20 -5.16
CA LEU A 59 23.58 2.05 -5.99
C LEU A 59 23.20 1.84 -7.45
N ILE A 60 22.65 2.87 -8.09
CA ILE A 60 22.09 2.81 -9.44
C ILE A 60 22.84 3.77 -10.34
N PHE A 61 23.28 3.28 -11.48
CA PHE A 61 23.84 4.11 -12.54
C PHE A 61 22.74 4.59 -13.47
N LYS A 62 22.61 5.92 -13.59
CA LYS A 62 21.70 6.57 -14.53
C LYS A 62 22.40 6.80 -15.86
N GLY A 63 22.07 5.99 -16.87
CA GLY A 63 22.45 6.20 -18.26
C GLY A 63 21.54 7.25 -18.93
N ASN A 64 21.65 7.40 -20.24
CA ASN A 64 20.83 8.35 -21.00
C ASN A 64 19.35 7.95 -20.96
N ASN A 65 19.03 6.67 -21.21
CA ASN A 65 17.66 6.18 -21.32
C ASN A 65 17.38 4.96 -20.42
N SER A 66 18.26 4.64 -19.46
CA SER A 66 18.09 3.46 -18.62
C SER A 66 18.78 3.61 -17.28
N PHE A 67 18.23 2.91 -16.29
CA PHE A 67 18.85 2.74 -14.99
C PHE A 67 19.45 1.33 -14.89
N ASN A 68 20.65 1.22 -14.39
CA ASN A 68 21.32 -0.06 -14.16
C ASN A 68 21.73 -0.17 -12.70
N MET A 69 21.37 -1.27 -12.06
CA MET A 69 21.74 -1.56 -10.68
C MET A 69 23.21 -1.98 -10.64
N ASN A 70 24.00 -1.27 -9.85
CA ASN A 70 25.43 -1.55 -9.69
C ASN A 70 25.69 -2.43 -8.46
N SER A 71 25.09 -2.08 -7.32
CA SER A 71 25.19 -2.87 -6.10
C SER A 71 23.92 -2.69 -5.25
N CYS A 72 23.72 -3.61 -4.32
CA CYS A 72 22.65 -3.55 -3.33
C CYS A 72 23.14 -4.10 -2.00
N ASP A 73 22.84 -3.37 -0.91
CA ASP A 73 23.05 -3.79 0.45
C ASP A 73 21.66 -4.08 1.05
N THR A 74 21.36 -5.36 1.28
CA THR A 74 20.06 -5.82 1.78
C THR A 74 19.90 -5.43 3.24
N ILE A 75 18.74 -4.82 3.57
CA ILE A 75 18.36 -4.47 4.94
C ILE A 75 17.31 -5.46 5.47
N GLU A 76 16.28 -5.76 4.65
CA GLU A 76 15.18 -6.66 5.02
C GLU A 76 14.65 -7.40 3.78
N ILE A 77 14.29 -8.68 3.93
CA ILE A 77 13.80 -9.51 2.81
C ILE A 77 12.33 -9.94 3.00
N PHE A 78 11.76 -9.76 4.19
CA PHE A 78 10.41 -10.23 4.56
C PHE A 78 10.20 -11.71 4.21
N TYR A 79 11.12 -12.56 4.67
CA TYR A 79 11.16 -13.97 4.31
C TYR A 79 9.84 -14.70 4.61
N ASN A 80 9.21 -14.40 5.75
CA ASN A 80 7.99 -15.05 6.22
C ASN A 80 6.78 -14.84 5.29
N LEU A 81 6.81 -13.80 4.42
CA LEU A 81 5.79 -13.64 3.38
C LEU A 81 5.75 -14.80 2.37
N ARG A 82 6.86 -15.53 2.21
CA ARG A 82 6.98 -16.62 1.24
C ARG A 82 6.60 -17.99 1.81
N THR A 83 6.44 -18.09 3.12
CA THR A 83 6.12 -19.34 3.81
C THR A 83 4.62 -19.60 3.91
N ASP A 84 3.80 -18.58 3.61
CA ASP A 84 2.34 -18.62 3.68
C ASP A 84 1.74 -18.01 2.41
N LEU A 85 0.84 -18.75 1.74
CA LEU A 85 0.26 -18.35 0.47
C LEU A 85 -0.66 -17.13 0.59
N ASP A 86 -1.41 -17.00 1.69
CA ASP A 86 -2.31 -15.89 1.92
C ASP A 86 -1.52 -14.61 2.21
N LYS A 87 -0.46 -14.71 3.03
CA LYS A 87 0.49 -13.61 3.26
C LYS A 87 1.14 -13.16 1.94
N LEU A 88 1.60 -14.10 1.13
CA LEU A 88 2.23 -13.82 -0.16
C LEU A 88 1.27 -13.12 -1.12
N ASN A 89 0.07 -13.67 -1.29
CA ASN A 89 -0.94 -13.08 -2.19
C ASN A 89 -1.33 -11.67 -1.77
N CYS A 90 -1.52 -11.45 -0.47
CA CYS A 90 -1.80 -10.13 0.08
C CYS A 90 -0.66 -9.15 -0.24
N ALA A 91 0.58 -9.51 0.06
CA ALA A 91 1.74 -8.64 -0.17
C ALA A 91 1.92 -8.30 -1.67
N VAL A 92 1.70 -9.28 -2.56
CA VAL A 92 1.73 -9.08 -4.03
C VAL A 92 0.63 -8.12 -4.47
N GLU A 93 -0.61 -8.28 -3.98
CA GLU A 93 -1.72 -7.37 -4.29
C GLU A 93 -1.39 -5.93 -3.90
N LEU A 94 -0.87 -5.72 -2.69
CA LEU A 94 -0.52 -4.39 -2.21
C LEU A 94 0.62 -3.74 -3.02
N CYS A 95 1.64 -4.51 -3.39
CA CYS A 95 2.71 -4.02 -4.26
C CYS A 95 2.20 -3.63 -5.65
N LYS A 96 1.26 -4.41 -6.23
CA LYS A 96 0.64 -4.07 -7.52
C LYS A 96 -0.17 -2.77 -7.45
N ILE A 97 -0.92 -2.55 -6.35
CA ILE A 97 -1.64 -1.29 -6.13
C ILE A 97 -0.65 -0.13 -6.09
N VAL A 98 0.43 -0.25 -5.31
CA VAL A 98 1.45 0.79 -5.20
C VAL A 98 2.14 1.06 -6.54
N ASP A 99 2.45 0.02 -7.31
CA ASP A 99 3.05 0.18 -8.64
C ASP A 99 2.15 0.97 -9.59
N LYS A 100 0.82 0.77 -9.54
CA LYS A 100 -0.14 1.51 -10.38
C LYS A 100 -0.24 3.00 -10.01
N VAL A 101 -0.11 3.34 -8.73
CA VAL A 101 -0.36 4.72 -8.23
C VAL A 101 0.90 5.55 -8.01
N THR A 102 2.08 5.00 -8.26
CA THR A 102 3.36 5.71 -8.11
C THR A 102 4.06 5.88 -9.45
N PHE A 103 4.78 7.00 -9.58
CA PHE A 103 5.47 7.38 -10.81
C PHE A 103 6.92 7.76 -10.52
N GLU A 104 7.72 7.92 -11.59
CA GLU A 104 9.06 8.49 -11.48
C GLU A 104 9.02 9.95 -11.01
N ASN A 105 10.04 10.37 -10.25
CA ASN A 105 10.18 11.75 -9.76
C ASN A 105 9.00 12.24 -8.88
N GLN A 106 8.33 11.35 -8.19
CA GLN A 106 7.24 11.64 -7.25
C GLN A 106 7.72 11.46 -5.82
N ASN A 107 7.31 12.33 -4.89
CA ASN A 107 7.57 12.10 -3.47
C ASN A 107 6.70 10.94 -2.95
N THR A 108 7.30 9.76 -2.85
CA THR A 108 6.66 8.52 -2.41
C THR A 108 7.11 8.06 -1.02
N TYR A 109 7.83 8.91 -0.28
CA TYR A 109 8.36 8.55 1.05
C TYR A 109 7.31 7.97 1.99
N LYS A 110 6.14 8.63 2.11
CA LYS A 110 5.04 8.17 2.99
C LYS A 110 4.40 6.88 2.48
N ILE A 111 4.31 6.68 1.17
CA ILE A 111 3.77 5.46 0.56
C ILE A 111 4.75 4.29 0.80
N LEU A 112 6.05 4.50 0.58
CA LEU A 112 7.08 3.50 0.90
C LEU A 112 7.04 3.11 2.38
N GLN A 113 6.96 4.10 3.28
CA GLN A 113 6.85 3.85 4.72
C GLN A 113 5.59 3.05 5.08
N LEU A 114 4.43 3.40 4.49
CA LEU A 114 3.19 2.66 4.69
C LEU A 114 3.34 1.21 4.21
N LEU A 115 3.88 1.00 3.02
CA LEU A 115 4.05 -0.34 2.46
C LEU A 115 5.00 -1.19 3.30
N LEU A 116 6.17 -0.65 3.71
CA LEU A 116 7.12 -1.36 4.57
C LEU A 116 6.49 -1.77 5.92
N ASN A 117 5.78 -0.85 6.58
CA ASN A 117 5.07 -1.17 7.82
C ASN A 117 4.00 -2.25 7.62
N THR A 118 3.30 -2.22 6.49
CA THR A 118 2.27 -3.20 6.15
C THR A 118 2.87 -4.58 5.88
N LEU A 119 3.96 -4.65 5.10
CA LEU A 119 4.66 -5.91 4.84
C LEU A 119 5.22 -6.52 6.14
N TYR A 120 5.75 -5.68 7.04
CA TYR A 120 6.17 -6.11 8.36
C TYR A 120 5.01 -6.70 9.17
N MET A 121 3.85 -6.04 9.19
CA MET A 121 2.68 -6.56 9.91
C MET A 121 2.20 -7.90 9.35
N ILE A 122 2.19 -8.06 8.03
CA ILE A 122 1.80 -9.34 7.39
C ILE A 122 2.86 -10.42 7.68
N SER A 123 4.14 -10.09 7.62
CA SER A 123 5.25 -11.02 7.79
C SER A 123 5.38 -11.52 9.23
N GLU A 124 5.38 -10.58 10.21
CA GLU A 124 5.87 -10.82 11.57
C GLU A 124 4.76 -10.92 12.62
N THR A 125 3.49 -10.79 12.23
CA THR A 125 2.37 -10.88 13.19
C THR A 125 1.28 -11.84 12.71
N ASP A 126 0.45 -12.29 13.68
CA ASP A 126 -0.73 -13.12 13.41
C ASP A 126 -2.01 -12.28 13.26
N LYS A 127 -1.85 -10.98 12.99
CA LYS A 127 -2.98 -10.07 12.83
C LYS A 127 -3.78 -10.43 11.57
N ASN A 128 -5.09 -10.25 11.65
CA ASN A 128 -5.99 -10.58 10.54
C ASN A 128 -5.56 -9.84 9.25
N ILE A 129 -5.25 -10.61 8.20
CA ILE A 129 -4.74 -10.10 6.90
C ILE A 129 -5.75 -9.16 6.25
N GLU A 130 -7.06 -9.44 6.37
CA GLU A 130 -8.10 -8.60 5.79
C GLU A 130 -8.20 -7.24 6.50
N LEU A 131 -7.96 -7.21 7.82
CA LEU A 131 -7.83 -5.94 8.55
C LEU A 131 -6.63 -5.15 8.06
N ILE A 132 -5.47 -5.79 7.93
CA ILE A 132 -4.24 -5.13 7.44
C ILE A 132 -4.46 -4.55 6.04
N LYS A 133 -5.07 -5.30 5.11
CA LYS A 133 -5.40 -4.85 3.76
C LYS A 133 -6.32 -3.63 3.77
N SER A 134 -7.38 -3.68 4.57
CA SER A 134 -8.37 -2.62 4.65
C SER A 134 -7.77 -1.32 5.19
N VAL A 135 -6.96 -1.42 6.24
CA VAL A 135 -6.22 -0.29 6.82
C VAL A 135 -5.25 0.31 5.79
N PHE A 136 -4.50 -0.54 5.09
CA PHE A 136 -3.57 -0.11 4.04
C PHE A 136 -4.29 0.66 2.93
N LYS A 137 -5.38 0.10 2.37
CA LYS A 137 -6.15 0.69 1.27
C LYS A 137 -6.68 2.07 1.63
N LEU A 138 -7.33 2.21 2.78
CA LEU A 138 -7.84 3.51 3.24
C LEU A 138 -6.71 4.52 3.51
N ARG A 139 -5.62 4.06 4.12
CA ARG A 139 -4.49 4.95 4.40
C ARG A 139 -3.77 5.40 3.14
N LEU A 140 -3.62 4.51 2.16
CA LEU A 140 -3.07 4.85 0.85
C LEU A 140 -3.91 5.92 0.15
N LEU A 141 -5.24 5.77 0.15
CA LEU A 141 -6.14 6.79 -0.40
C LEU A 141 -5.96 8.15 0.27
N CYS A 142 -5.80 8.20 1.60
CA CYS A 142 -5.49 9.44 2.30
C CYS A 142 -4.17 10.07 1.83
N LEU A 143 -3.13 9.25 1.60
CA LEU A 143 -1.83 9.73 1.11
C LEU A 143 -1.87 10.23 -0.34
N LEU A 144 -2.77 9.68 -1.14
CA LEU A 144 -3.01 10.08 -2.54
C LEU A 144 -3.93 11.32 -2.67
N GLY A 145 -4.45 11.85 -1.54
CA GLY A 145 -5.33 13.03 -1.54
C GLY A 145 -6.83 12.72 -1.53
N PHE A 146 -7.22 11.44 -1.50
CA PHE A 146 -8.61 10.99 -1.43
C PHE A 146 -9.06 10.72 0.02
N MET A 147 -8.66 11.57 0.96
CA MET A 147 -9.06 11.44 2.35
C MET A 147 -10.56 11.65 2.51
N PRO A 148 -11.30 10.69 3.09
CA PRO A 148 -12.74 10.83 3.29
C PRO A 148 -13.06 11.89 4.37
N LYS A 149 -14.21 12.54 4.26
CA LYS A 149 -14.75 13.45 5.27
C LYS A 149 -15.37 12.64 6.42
N ILE A 150 -14.70 12.62 7.57
CA ILE A 150 -15.02 11.74 8.69
C ILE A 150 -15.51 12.46 9.95
N ASP A 151 -15.52 13.79 9.96
CA ASP A 151 -15.86 14.54 11.17
C ASP A 151 -17.38 14.62 11.36
N LYS A 152 -18.13 14.82 10.28
CA LYS A 152 -19.58 15.04 10.30
C LYS A 152 -20.26 14.54 9.01
N CYS A 153 -21.59 14.51 9.00
CA CYS A 153 -22.36 14.16 7.80
C CYS A 153 -22.04 15.12 6.66
N VAL A 154 -21.70 14.58 5.48
CA VAL A 154 -21.31 15.34 4.30
C VAL A 154 -22.46 16.16 3.71
N ASN A 155 -23.73 15.81 4.01
CA ASN A 155 -24.92 16.49 3.48
C ASN A 155 -25.46 17.58 4.41
N CYS A 156 -25.73 17.23 5.68
CA CYS A 156 -26.39 18.15 6.62
C CYS A 156 -25.43 18.76 7.66
N ASN A 157 -24.18 18.34 7.69
CA ASN A 157 -23.16 18.74 8.67
C ASN A 157 -23.46 18.34 10.13
N ASP A 158 -24.43 17.46 10.35
CA ASP A 158 -24.72 16.91 11.67
C ASP A 158 -23.66 15.87 12.07
N ASN A 159 -23.33 15.85 13.36
CA ASN A 159 -22.39 14.87 13.93
C ASN A 159 -23.09 13.66 14.52
N ASP A 160 -24.40 13.79 14.77
CA ASP A 160 -25.17 12.77 15.47
C ASP A 160 -25.51 11.61 14.52
N LYS A 161 -25.48 10.40 15.09
CA LYS A 161 -25.99 9.19 14.43
C LYS A 161 -25.42 8.93 13.03
N ILE A 162 -24.09 9.10 12.87
CA ILE A 162 -23.40 8.61 11.68
C ILE A 162 -23.59 7.09 11.57
N ALA A 163 -24.11 6.64 10.44
CA ALA A 163 -24.44 5.22 10.21
C ALA A 163 -24.23 4.78 8.76
N PHE A 164 -23.71 5.65 7.91
CA PHE A 164 -23.45 5.34 6.50
C PHE A 164 -22.13 5.95 6.02
N PHE A 165 -21.53 5.29 5.02
CA PHE A 165 -20.41 5.80 4.25
C PHE A 165 -20.83 5.96 2.79
N SER A 166 -20.71 7.16 2.23
CA SER A 166 -20.96 7.44 0.83
C SER A 166 -19.65 7.44 0.05
N ILE A 167 -19.56 6.55 -0.93
CA ILE A 167 -18.42 6.48 -1.87
C ILE A 167 -18.41 7.71 -2.77
N VAL A 168 -19.58 8.12 -3.26
CA VAL A 168 -19.76 9.24 -4.19
C VAL A 168 -19.43 10.57 -3.51
N ASP A 169 -19.99 10.81 -2.30
CA ASP A 169 -19.77 12.06 -1.57
C ASP A 169 -18.49 12.06 -0.72
N ASN A 170 -17.73 10.97 -0.77
CA ASN A 170 -16.42 10.82 -0.10
C ASN A 170 -16.48 11.05 1.42
N GLY A 171 -17.40 10.39 2.11
CA GLY A 171 -17.45 10.55 3.56
C GLY A 171 -18.69 10.02 4.26
N PHE A 172 -18.80 10.38 5.53
CA PHE A 172 -19.88 9.89 6.40
C PHE A 172 -21.22 10.58 6.15
N LYS A 173 -22.30 9.80 6.33
CA LYS A 173 -23.67 10.30 6.36
C LYS A 173 -24.37 9.87 7.65
N CYS A 174 -25.23 10.75 8.17
CA CYS A 174 -26.14 10.42 9.27
C CYS A 174 -27.27 9.48 8.78
N ILE A 175 -28.01 8.90 9.72
CA ILE A 175 -29.12 7.99 9.43
C ILE A 175 -30.12 8.59 8.43
N ASN A 176 -30.48 9.86 8.58
CA ASN A 176 -31.49 10.51 7.74
C ASN A 176 -30.99 10.69 6.30
N CYS A 177 -29.77 11.22 6.14
CA CYS A 177 -29.20 11.47 4.81
C CYS A 177 -28.78 10.17 4.11
N GLY A 178 -28.29 9.17 4.87
CA GLY A 178 -27.87 7.89 4.33
C GLY A 178 -29.02 7.04 3.82
N LYS A 179 -30.18 7.06 4.47
CA LYS A 179 -31.39 6.34 4.00
C LYS A 179 -31.91 6.84 2.65
N ILE A 180 -31.66 8.10 2.31
CA ILE A 180 -32.07 8.69 1.04
C ILE A 180 -31.09 8.32 -0.07
N ASP A 181 -29.82 8.15 0.26
CA ASP A 181 -28.75 7.79 -0.68
C ASP A 181 -28.65 6.27 -0.84
N LYS A 182 -29.23 5.75 -1.91
CA LYS A 182 -29.21 4.31 -2.23
C LYS A 182 -27.82 3.74 -2.48
N SER A 183 -26.79 4.59 -2.73
CA SER A 183 -25.41 4.19 -2.96
C SER A 183 -24.58 4.18 -1.67
N ALA A 184 -25.10 4.72 -0.58
CA ALA A 184 -24.40 4.76 0.69
C ALA A 184 -24.42 3.38 1.37
N ILE A 185 -23.25 2.98 1.88
CA ILE A 185 -23.05 1.71 2.58
C ILE A 185 -23.39 1.92 4.07
N SER A 186 -24.30 1.10 4.62
CA SER A 186 -24.60 1.10 6.05
C SER A 186 -23.41 0.57 6.84
N ILE A 187 -23.10 1.22 7.97
CA ILE A 187 -21.95 0.89 8.82
C ILE A 187 -22.31 1.00 10.31
N SER A 188 -21.70 0.15 11.10
CA SER A 188 -21.79 0.15 12.56
C SER A 188 -20.99 1.30 13.19
N ALA A 189 -21.31 1.67 14.42
CA ALA A 189 -20.55 2.67 15.18
C ALA A 189 -19.07 2.26 15.33
N THR A 190 -18.80 0.97 15.51
CA THR A 190 -17.42 0.43 15.58
C THR A 190 -16.65 0.69 14.30
N THR A 191 -17.28 0.52 13.15
CA THR A 191 -16.64 0.80 11.83
C THR A 191 -16.42 2.29 11.62
N VAL A 192 -17.36 3.15 12.09
CA VAL A 192 -17.17 4.61 12.09
C VAL A 192 -15.91 4.99 12.86
N ASP A 193 -15.75 4.46 14.08
CA ASP A 193 -14.59 4.74 14.92
C ASP A 193 -13.29 4.17 14.33
N ALA A 194 -13.34 2.98 13.73
CA ALA A 194 -12.22 2.40 13.02
C ALA A 194 -11.74 3.28 11.84
N ILE A 195 -12.66 3.75 11.00
CA ILE A 195 -12.32 4.63 9.87
C ILE A 195 -11.72 5.95 10.39
N ARG A 196 -12.30 6.56 11.43
CA ARG A 196 -11.76 7.76 12.08
C ARG A 196 -10.34 7.52 12.59
N PHE A 197 -10.13 6.38 13.25
CA PHE A 197 -8.81 6.01 13.76
C PHE A 197 -7.80 5.85 12.62
N ILE A 198 -8.12 5.07 11.57
CA ILE A 198 -7.23 4.85 10.42
C ILE A 198 -6.81 6.17 9.78
N VAL A 199 -7.75 7.10 9.60
CA VAL A 199 -7.47 8.40 8.96
C VAL A 199 -6.60 9.30 9.84
N LYS A 200 -6.84 9.34 11.16
CA LYS A 200 -6.18 10.28 12.09
C LYS A 200 -4.92 9.73 12.77
N ALA A 201 -4.79 8.42 12.90
CA ALA A 201 -3.68 7.81 13.64
C ALA A 201 -2.32 8.09 13.00
N PRO A 202 -1.27 8.27 13.81
CA PRO A 202 0.10 8.33 13.31
C PRO A 202 0.51 6.98 12.68
N ALA A 203 1.41 7.02 11.68
CA ALA A 203 1.80 5.86 10.87
C ALA A 203 2.21 4.63 11.69
N LYS A 204 2.84 4.82 12.86
CA LYS A 204 3.27 3.71 13.75
C LYS A 204 2.11 3.02 14.49
N LYS A 205 0.92 3.63 14.55
CA LYS A 205 -0.22 3.13 15.35
C LYS A 205 -1.41 2.66 14.50
N ILE A 206 -1.36 2.79 13.17
CA ILE A 206 -2.52 2.50 12.29
C ILE A 206 -3.02 1.05 12.38
N PHE A 207 -2.17 0.13 12.84
CA PHE A 207 -2.50 -1.29 13.00
C PHE A 207 -2.72 -1.71 14.46
N SER A 208 -2.82 -0.78 15.42
CA SER A 208 -2.88 -1.08 16.86
C SER A 208 -4.29 -1.36 17.39
N PHE A 209 -5.19 -1.84 16.57
CA PHE A 209 -6.56 -2.19 16.96
C PHE A 209 -7.02 -3.48 16.27
N ASP A 210 -8.10 -4.06 16.78
CA ASP A 210 -8.80 -5.21 16.19
C ASP A 210 -10.27 -4.89 16.03
N LEU A 211 -10.98 -5.64 15.18
CA LEU A 211 -12.39 -5.45 14.89
C LEU A 211 -13.16 -6.76 15.01
N PRO A 212 -14.42 -6.72 15.48
CA PRO A 212 -15.35 -7.83 15.32
C PRO A 212 -15.57 -8.14 13.83
N ASP A 213 -15.93 -9.39 13.52
CA ASP A 213 -16.08 -9.88 12.15
C ASP A 213 -17.06 -9.04 11.30
N GLU A 214 -18.16 -8.56 11.88
CA GLU A 214 -19.14 -7.74 11.19
C GLU A 214 -18.50 -6.40 10.76
N SER A 215 -17.88 -5.69 11.70
CA SER A 215 -17.23 -4.41 11.43
C SER A 215 -16.03 -4.57 10.48
N LEU A 216 -15.34 -5.70 10.54
CA LEU A 216 -14.27 -6.02 9.60
C LEU A 216 -14.80 -6.18 8.17
N ARG A 217 -15.94 -6.87 7.98
CA ARG A 217 -16.59 -7.00 6.66
C ARG A 217 -17.02 -5.65 6.10
N GLU A 218 -17.61 -4.79 6.94
CA GLU A 218 -17.99 -3.42 6.55
C GLU A 218 -16.75 -2.61 6.10
N LEU A 219 -15.67 -2.63 6.91
CA LEU A 219 -14.43 -1.92 6.61
C LEU A 219 -13.77 -2.45 5.33
N SER A 220 -13.75 -3.76 5.14
CA SER A 220 -13.20 -4.41 3.94
C SER A 220 -13.97 -3.99 2.69
N LEU A 221 -15.30 -4.04 2.73
CA LEU A 221 -16.16 -3.61 1.63
C LEU A 221 -15.89 -2.14 1.27
N ILE A 222 -15.91 -1.24 2.26
CA ILE A 222 -15.68 0.20 2.04
C ILE A 222 -14.30 0.44 1.45
N SER A 223 -13.26 -0.14 2.07
CA SER A 223 -11.89 0.10 1.63
C SER A 223 -11.65 -0.38 0.20
N LYS A 224 -12.28 -1.50 -0.19
CA LYS A 224 -12.21 -2.04 -1.54
C LYS A 224 -12.95 -1.14 -2.53
N VAL A 225 -14.26 -0.92 -2.30
CA VAL A 225 -15.10 -0.16 -3.24
C VAL A 225 -14.59 1.29 -3.38
N TYR A 226 -14.13 1.89 -2.27
CA TYR A 226 -13.60 3.24 -2.30
C TYR A 226 -12.27 3.32 -3.06
N LEU A 227 -11.41 2.31 -2.92
CA LEU A 227 -10.16 2.23 -3.68
C LEU A 227 -10.43 2.07 -5.18
N ASP A 228 -11.31 1.13 -5.54
CA ASP A 228 -11.64 0.82 -6.94
C ASP A 228 -12.24 2.05 -7.64
N GLU A 229 -13.18 2.75 -6.98
CA GLU A 229 -13.79 3.98 -7.49
C GLU A 229 -12.78 5.13 -7.70
N LYS A 230 -11.84 5.33 -6.74
CA LYS A 230 -10.90 6.47 -6.79
C LYS A 230 -9.70 6.25 -7.70
N LEU A 231 -9.32 5.02 -7.92
CA LEU A 231 -8.12 4.68 -8.69
C LEU A 231 -8.45 4.03 -10.05
N GLU A 232 -9.75 3.87 -10.37
CA GLU A 232 -10.21 3.22 -11.60
C GLU A 232 -9.49 1.88 -11.83
N LEU A 233 -9.38 1.09 -10.76
CA LEU A 233 -8.74 -0.23 -10.81
C LEU A 233 -9.77 -1.24 -11.33
N GLU A 234 -9.72 -1.53 -12.64
CA GLU A 234 -10.37 -2.68 -13.25
C GLU A 234 -9.63 -3.99 -12.95
#